data_2f3bbbf85062a2e11cf6185c365d5fa5
#
_entry.id   2f3bbbf85062a2e11cf6185c365d5fa5
#
_cell.length_a   1.000
_cell.length_b   1.000
_cell.length_c   1.000
_cell.angle_alpha   90.00
_cell.angle_beta   90.00
_cell.angle_gamma   90.00
#
_symmetry.space_group_name_H-M   'P 1'
#
loop_
_entity.id
_entity.type
_entity.pdbx_description
1 polymer ?
#
loop_
_entity_poly.entity_id
_entity_poly.type
_entity_poly.pdbx_seq_one_letter_code
_entity_poly.pdbx_strand_id
1 'polypeptide(L)'
;MIEDHKEVRDFVKEYFDHKEIEVIEAQNGYEGLAILDDTIDIILLDIMMPGIDGYEVCKQIRSQYNTLIVFISALSEDENQLKAYEYGADDYITKPFKP
;
A
#
# COMPACT_ATOMS: atom_id res chain seq x y z
N MET A 1 3.80 4.87 0.08
CA MET A 1 3.08 4.06 -0.94
C MET A 1 4.01 3.02 -1.54
N ILE A 2 3.59 1.78 -1.52
CA ILE A 2 4.36 0.66 -2.09
C ILE A 2 3.59 0.16 -3.33
N GLU A 3 4.07 0.49 -4.50
CA GLU A 3 3.40 0.25 -5.78
C GLU A 3 4.44 0.17 -6.90
N ASP A 4 4.36 -0.87 -7.73
CA ASP A 4 5.34 -1.09 -8.80
C ASP A 4 5.08 -0.26 -10.06
N HIS A 5 3.84 0.17 -10.31
CA HIS A 5 3.51 0.97 -11.50
C HIS A 5 3.76 2.46 -11.26
N LYS A 6 4.70 3.00 -12.03
CA LYS A 6 5.09 4.41 -11.91
C LYS A 6 3.91 5.36 -12.15
N GLU A 7 3.04 5.04 -13.11
CA GLU A 7 1.88 5.90 -13.41
C GLU A 7 0.95 6.03 -12.22
N VAL A 8 0.75 4.94 -11.47
CA VAL A 8 -0.09 4.94 -10.28
C VAL A 8 0.58 5.77 -9.17
N ARG A 9 1.89 5.59 -8.98
CA ARG A 9 2.63 6.37 -7.98
C ARG A 9 2.57 7.86 -8.30
N ASP A 10 2.78 8.23 -9.55
CA ASP A 10 2.77 9.64 -9.97
C ASP A 10 1.39 10.26 -9.77
N PHE A 11 0.32 9.54 -10.11
CA PHE A 11 -1.04 10.00 -9.92
C PHE A 11 -1.36 10.26 -8.44
N VAL A 12 -1.05 9.29 -7.59
CA VAL A 12 -1.32 9.39 -6.16
C VAL A 12 -0.50 10.51 -5.53
N LYS A 13 0.77 10.62 -5.90
CA LYS A 13 1.65 11.67 -5.38
C LYS A 13 1.14 13.06 -5.76
N GLU A 14 0.77 13.25 -7.02
CA GLU A 14 0.22 14.52 -7.48
C GLU A 14 -1.07 14.89 -6.73
N TYR A 15 -1.97 13.93 -6.58
CA TYR A 15 -3.23 14.14 -5.87
C TYR A 15 -2.99 14.58 -4.42
N PHE A 16 -2.11 13.89 -3.70
CA PHE A 16 -1.84 14.21 -2.30
C PHE A 16 -1.00 15.46 -2.11
N ASP A 17 -0.17 15.82 -3.09
CA ASP A 17 0.57 17.10 -3.05
C ASP A 17 -0.41 18.27 -2.94
N HIS A 18 -1.53 18.21 -3.66
CA HIS A 18 -2.57 19.25 -3.59
C HIS A 18 -3.27 19.28 -2.23
N LYS A 19 -3.13 18.23 -1.43
CA LYS A 19 -3.71 18.14 -0.09
C LYS A 19 -2.70 18.39 1.02
N GLU A 20 -1.48 18.81 0.67
CA GLU A 20 -0.40 19.04 1.60
C GLU A 20 -0.02 17.78 2.39
N ILE A 21 -0.14 16.61 1.75
CA ILE A 21 0.24 15.32 2.30
C ILE A 21 1.52 14.86 1.60
N GLU A 22 2.56 14.59 2.38
CA GLU A 22 3.81 14.08 1.84
C GLU A 22 3.69 12.61 1.51
N VAL A 23 4.06 12.23 0.27
CA VAL A 23 4.05 10.83 -0.17
C VAL A 23 5.48 10.36 -0.37
N ILE A 24 5.83 9.29 0.35
CA ILE A 24 7.11 8.61 0.18
C ILE A 24 6.84 7.36 -0.65
N GLU A 25 7.58 7.17 -1.73
CA GLU A 25 7.34 6.12 -2.72
C GLU A 25 8.31 4.97 -2.59
N ALA A 26 7.81 3.76 -2.84
CA ALA A 26 8.63 2.55 -2.98
C ALA A 26 8.11 1.76 -4.19
N GLN A 27 9.01 1.18 -4.96
CA GLN A 27 8.67 0.46 -6.19
C GLN A 27 8.29 -0.99 -5.95
N ASN A 28 8.67 -1.54 -4.79
CA ASN A 28 8.38 -2.93 -4.44
C ASN A 28 8.37 -3.08 -2.92
N GLY A 29 7.99 -4.28 -2.46
CA GLY A 29 7.87 -4.55 -1.04
C GLY A 29 9.18 -4.47 -0.28
N TYR A 30 10.27 -4.92 -0.88
CA TYR A 30 11.60 -4.88 -0.23
C TYR A 30 12.04 -3.43 0.03
N GLU A 31 11.87 -2.58 -0.98
CA GLU A 31 12.20 -1.15 -0.85
C GLU A 31 11.31 -0.49 0.20
N GLY A 32 10.01 -0.80 0.18
CA GLY A 32 9.07 -0.27 1.15
C GLY A 32 9.43 -0.64 2.59
N LEU A 33 9.76 -1.90 2.82
CA LEU A 33 10.17 -2.37 4.14
C LEU A 33 11.47 -1.71 4.61
N ALA A 34 12.38 -1.44 3.68
CA ALA A 34 13.68 -0.83 4.02
C ALA A 34 13.56 0.64 4.45
N ILE A 35 12.58 1.37 3.90
CA ILE A 35 12.42 2.81 4.20
C ILE A 35 11.36 3.09 5.27
N LEU A 36 10.64 2.08 5.72
CA LEU A 36 9.58 2.24 6.70
C LEU A 36 10.15 2.61 8.07
N ASP A 37 9.52 3.59 8.72
CA ASP A 37 9.86 4.01 10.07
C ASP A 37 8.61 4.53 10.80
N ASP A 38 8.79 4.98 12.03
CA ASP A 38 7.69 5.44 12.89
C ASP A 38 7.03 6.74 12.43
N THR A 39 7.62 7.43 11.46
CA THR A 39 7.06 8.71 10.97
C THR A 39 5.95 8.51 9.94
N ILE A 40 5.77 7.30 9.45
CA ILE A 40 4.75 6.99 8.45
C ILE A 40 3.39 6.83 9.13
N ASP A 41 2.41 7.59 8.67
CA ASP A 41 1.05 7.58 9.23
C ASP A 41 0.16 6.54 8.57
N ILE A 42 0.25 6.40 7.25
CA ILE A 42 -0.58 5.48 6.47
C ILE A 42 0.27 4.86 5.37
N ILE A 43 0.08 3.57 5.17
CA ILE A 43 0.74 2.83 4.09
C ILE A 43 -0.30 2.46 3.03
N LEU A 44 -0.09 2.90 1.80
CA LEU A 44 -0.85 2.42 0.65
C LEU A 44 -0.04 1.30 0.01
N LEU A 45 -0.62 0.12 -0.10
CA LEU A 45 0.11 -1.09 -0.44
C LEU A 45 -0.59 -1.87 -1.55
N ASP A 46 0.08 -2.02 -2.68
CA ASP A 46 -0.42 -2.86 -3.76
C ASP A 46 -0.21 -4.34 -3.41
N ILE A 47 -1.16 -5.18 -3.77
CA ILE A 47 -1.08 -6.62 -3.54
C ILE A 47 -0.19 -7.29 -4.57
N MET A 48 -0.44 -7.01 -5.86
CA MET A 48 0.22 -7.70 -6.97
C MET A 48 1.47 -6.98 -7.42
N MET A 49 2.59 -7.38 -6.86
CA MET A 49 3.91 -6.82 -7.19
C MET A 49 4.90 -7.96 -7.47
N PRO A 50 5.89 -7.73 -8.33
CA PRO A 50 6.97 -8.71 -8.52
C PRO A 50 7.79 -8.83 -7.23
N GLY A 51 8.32 -10.02 -7.00
CA GLY A 51 9.09 -10.34 -5.81
C GLY A 51 8.18 -10.70 -4.64
N ILE A 52 8.26 -9.92 -3.56
CA ILE A 52 7.40 -10.13 -2.39
C ILE A 52 6.03 -9.49 -2.63
N ASP A 53 4.94 -10.24 -2.44
CA ASP A 53 3.60 -9.71 -2.64
C ASP A 53 3.12 -8.85 -1.46
N GLY A 54 2.02 -8.11 -1.69
CA GLY A 54 1.49 -7.19 -0.69
C GLY A 54 1.03 -7.85 0.60
N TYR A 55 0.51 -9.08 0.53
CA TYR A 55 0.08 -9.79 1.73
C TYR A 55 1.26 -10.05 2.67
N GLU A 56 2.37 -10.52 2.12
CA GLU A 56 3.58 -10.79 2.91
C GLU A 56 4.19 -9.51 3.45
N VAL A 57 4.18 -8.44 2.65
CA VAL A 57 4.64 -7.12 3.12
C VAL A 57 3.79 -6.65 4.30
N CYS A 58 2.48 -6.78 4.21
CA CYS A 58 1.56 -6.41 5.29
C CYS A 58 1.86 -7.19 6.57
N LYS A 59 2.06 -8.49 6.44
CA LYS A 59 2.39 -9.35 7.57
C LYS A 59 3.68 -8.89 8.27
N GLN A 60 4.71 -8.58 7.48
CA GLN A 60 5.98 -8.11 8.04
C GLN A 60 5.84 -6.74 8.71
N ILE A 61 5.06 -5.84 8.11
CA ILE A 61 4.80 -4.52 8.72
C ILE A 61 4.09 -4.70 10.07
N ARG A 62 3.06 -5.53 10.12
CA ARG A 62 2.28 -5.75 11.34
C ARG A 62 3.09 -6.37 12.47
N SER A 63 4.15 -7.12 12.15
CA SER A 63 5.01 -7.68 13.18
C SER A 63 5.80 -6.61 13.95
N GLN A 64 5.91 -5.39 13.40
CA GLN A 64 6.75 -4.32 13.96
C GLN A 64 6.03 -2.99 14.15
N TYR A 65 4.95 -2.73 13.41
CA TYR A 65 4.31 -1.42 13.37
C TYR A 65 2.79 -1.54 13.47
N ASN A 66 2.19 -0.52 14.07
CA ASN A 66 0.73 -0.38 14.18
C ASN A 66 0.16 0.63 13.17
N THR A 67 0.95 1.02 12.19
CA THR A 67 0.58 1.98 11.15
C THR A 67 -0.64 1.51 10.38
N LEU A 68 -1.52 2.43 9.98
CA LEU A 68 -2.67 2.12 9.13
C LEU A 68 -2.20 1.60 7.78
N ILE A 69 -2.75 0.46 7.35
CA ILE A 69 -2.45 -0.14 6.05
C ILE A 69 -3.71 -0.21 5.22
N VAL A 70 -3.68 0.42 4.04
CA VAL A 70 -4.76 0.39 3.06
C VAL A 70 -4.24 -0.33 1.82
N PHE A 71 -4.82 -1.47 1.50
CA PHE A 71 -4.47 -2.15 0.26
C PHE A 71 -5.09 -1.44 -0.93
N ILE A 72 -4.34 -1.38 -2.03
CA ILE A 72 -4.83 -0.93 -3.32
C ILE A 72 -4.58 -2.04 -4.33
N SER A 73 -5.59 -2.44 -5.11
CA SER A 73 -5.42 -3.55 -6.03
C SER A 73 -6.47 -3.55 -7.14
N ALA A 74 -6.13 -4.15 -8.27
CA ALA A 74 -7.09 -4.46 -9.33
C ALA A 74 -8.02 -5.61 -8.95
N LEU A 75 -7.68 -6.37 -7.91
CA LEU A 75 -8.49 -7.49 -7.42
C LEU A 75 -9.70 -6.96 -6.66
N SER A 76 -10.90 -7.24 -7.14
CA SER A 76 -12.14 -6.69 -6.56
C SER A 76 -13.03 -7.75 -5.90
N GLU A 77 -12.62 -9.02 -5.89
CA GLU A 77 -13.43 -10.09 -5.33
C GLU A 77 -13.44 -10.04 -3.80
N ASP A 78 -14.58 -10.37 -3.21
CA ASP A 78 -14.77 -10.33 -1.75
C ASP A 78 -13.75 -11.19 -1.00
N GLU A 79 -13.39 -12.36 -1.56
CA GLU A 79 -12.41 -13.24 -0.91
C GLU A 79 -11.02 -12.60 -0.82
N ASN A 80 -10.64 -11.77 -1.81
CA ASN A 80 -9.37 -11.05 -1.76
C ASN A 80 -9.40 -9.96 -0.69
N GLN A 81 -10.54 -9.30 -0.51
CA GLN A 81 -10.71 -8.31 0.53
C GLN A 81 -10.66 -8.95 1.91
N LEU A 82 -11.32 -10.09 2.09
CA LEU A 82 -11.27 -10.84 3.35
C LEU A 82 -9.85 -11.26 3.67
N LYS A 83 -9.11 -11.76 2.67
CA LYS A 83 -7.72 -12.14 2.85
C LYS A 83 -6.86 -10.96 3.30
N ALA A 84 -7.07 -9.79 2.70
CA ALA A 84 -6.36 -8.58 3.10
C ALA A 84 -6.56 -8.27 4.58
N TYR A 85 -7.80 -8.31 5.05
CA TYR A 85 -8.11 -8.06 6.46
C TYR A 85 -7.53 -9.13 7.38
N GLU A 86 -7.50 -10.38 6.95
CA GLU A 86 -6.87 -11.46 7.71
C GLU A 86 -5.37 -11.24 7.90
N TYR A 87 -4.70 -10.60 6.93
CA TYR A 87 -3.29 -10.25 7.05
C TYR A 87 -3.03 -8.95 7.80
N GLY A 88 -4.09 -8.27 8.26
CA GLY A 88 -3.97 -7.11 9.11
C GLY A 88 -4.20 -5.76 8.45
N ALA A 89 -4.76 -5.74 7.25
CA ALA A 89 -5.12 -4.49 6.58
C ALA A 89 -6.25 -3.79 7.33
N ASP A 90 -6.22 -2.46 7.30
CA ASP A 90 -7.29 -1.65 7.89
C ASP A 90 -8.36 -1.31 6.86
N ASP A 91 -8.02 -1.28 5.57
CA ASP A 91 -8.98 -0.99 4.51
C ASP A 91 -8.47 -1.55 3.17
N TYR A 92 -9.34 -1.50 2.16
CA TYR A 92 -9.07 -2.05 0.84
C TYR A 92 -9.74 -1.18 -0.22
N ILE A 93 -8.96 -0.72 -1.20
CA ILE A 93 -9.45 0.12 -2.30
C ILE A 93 -9.17 -0.58 -3.62
N THR A 94 -10.20 -0.75 -4.45
CA THR A 94 -10.09 -1.39 -5.75
C THR A 94 -9.66 -0.38 -6.82
N LYS A 95 -8.69 -0.76 -7.66
CA LYS A 95 -8.31 0.03 -8.84
C LYS A 95 -9.29 -0.21 -9.98
N PRO A 96 -9.48 0.75 -10.89
CA PRO A 96 -8.95 2.10 -10.83
C PRO A 96 -9.75 2.96 -9.83
N PHE A 97 -9.04 3.85 -9.12
CA PHE A 97 -9.72 4.79 -8.23
C PHE A 97 -9.88 6.13 -8.93
N LYS A 98 -10.93 6.85 -8.54
CA LYS A 98 -11.22 8.18 -9.06
C LYS A 98 -10.85 9.22 -8.01
N PRO A 99 -10.31 10.37 -8.44
CA PRO A 99 -10.01 11.46 -7.53
C PRO A 99 -11.28 12.05 -6.89
#